data_3eb0b93f1224525c3444e65cf831f884
#
_entry.id   3eb0b93f1224525c3444e65cf831f884
#
_cell.length_a   1.000
_cell.length_b   1.000
_cell.length_c   1.000
_cell.angle_alpha   90.00
_cell.angle_beta   90.00
_cell.angle_gamma   90.00
#
_symmetry.space_group_name_H-M   'P 1'
#
loop_
_entity.id
_entity.type
_entity.pdbx_description
1 polymer ?
#
loop_
_entity_poly.entity_id
_entity_poly.type
_entity_poly.pdbx_seq_one_letter_code
_entity_poly.pdbx_strand_id
1 'polypeptide(L)'
;MKKVLLYFGSFNPVHCGHIALAEYAIEKGIAEEVVLIVSPQNPHKETIELAAEFARYQMCSEACQTSRYPDKIKVSAVEFTLPRPSYTINTLNFLSENFGDTMSFSILMGADNIERFDSWKEYQKILDNYPIYVYPRKGYSLGKFEGRVTELTDAPLFNISATEIRGAVARREPITDMVPPAVAAYIRDNNLWSAALYIALLTQQLEQNPNSVEALLERGTWYFRSKEYAKARADFRQVLSIDSSNSEAQQILDLIDELTNE
;
A
#
# COMPACT_ATOMS: atom_id res chain seq x y z
N MET A 1 16.17 -13.52 24.95
CA MET A 1 15.52 -13.59 23.63
C MET A 1 15.44 -12.20 23.05
N LYS A 2 15.89 -12.02 21.82
CA LYS A 2 15.84 -10.72 21.11
C LYS A 2 14.39 -10.33 20.83
N LYS A 3 14.00 -9.11 21.19
CA LYS A 3 12.65 -8.60 20.95
C LYS A 3 12.52 -8.11 19.50
N VAL A 4 11.68 -8.75 18.71
CA VAL A 4 11.46 -8.41 17.29
C VAL A 4 10.01 -7.98 17.08
N LEU A 5 9.83 -6.77 16.55
CA LEU A 5 8.53 -6.24 16.19
C LEU A 5 8.26 -6.45 14.70
N LEU A 6 7.21 -7.17 14.38
CA LEU A 6 6.80 -7.47 13.02
C LEU A 6 5.79 -6.44 12.54
N TYR A 7 6.09 -5.76 11.45
CA TYR A 7 5.22 -4.77 10.84
C TYR A 7 4.74 -5.26 9.49
N PHE A 8 3.54 -5.83 9.47
CA PHE A 8 2.92 -6.39 8.27
C PHE A 8 2.31 -5.30 7.39
N GLY A 9 2.52 -5.39 6.09
CA GLY A 9 1.94 -4.46 5.16
C GLY A 9 2.16 -4.79 3.69
N SER A 10 1.31 -4.24 2.82
CA SER A 10 1.54 -4.28 1.38
C SER A 10 2.68 -3.35 0.96
N PHE A 11 2.92 -2.27 1.70
CA PHE A 11 3.94 -1.24 1.42
C PHE A 11 3.94 -0.81 -0.06
N ASN A 12 2.84 -0.26 -0.51
CA ASN A 12 2.57 0.03 -1.92
C ASN A 12 2.36 1.54 -2.21
N PRO A 13 3.41 2.39 -2.01
CA PRO A 13 4.75 2.12 -1.49
C PRO A 13 4.89 2.15 0.03
N VAL A 14 6.07 1.78 0.52
CA VAL A 14 6.55 2.21 1.84
C VAL A 14 6.72 3.73 1.84
N HIS A 15 6.44 4.37 2.98
CA HIS A 15 6.51 5.84 3.09
C HIS A 15 7.11 6.29 4.43
N CYS A 16 7.38 7.59 4.56
CA CYS A 16 8.02 8.16 5.75
C CYS A 16 7.32 7.78 7.05
N GLY A 17 5.98 7.69 7.05
CA GLY A 17 5.22 7.27 8.22
C GLY A 17 5.52 5.85 8.68
N HIS A 18 5.74 4.91 7.75
CA HIS A 18 6.11 3.53 8.12
C HIS A 18 7.48 3.47 8.78
N ILE A 19 8.46 4.19 8.22
CA ILE A 19 9.83 4.22 8.75
C ILE A 19 9.87 4.93 10.10
N ALA A 20 9.20 6.06 10.24
CA ALA A 20 9.14 6.77 11.51
C ALA A 20 8.49 5.96 12.64
N LEU A 21 7.48 5.14 12.35
CA LEU A 21 6.89 4.22 13.32
C LEU A 21 7.87 3.11 13.72
N ALA A 22 8.64 2.58 12.76
CA ALA A 22 9.67 1.59 13.05
C ALA A 22 10.81 2.19 13.90
N GLU A 23 11.26 3.40 13.58
CA GLU A 23 12.25 4.15 14.36
C GLU A 23 11.76 4.45 15.79
N TYR A 24 10.51 4.90 15.90
CA TYR A 24 9.87 5.15 17.20
C TYR A 24 9.87 3.89 18.08
N ALA A 25 9.54 2.74 17.52
CA ALA A 25 9.53 1.48 18.26
C ALA A 25 10.92 1.12 18.82
N ILE A 26 12.00 1.39 18.06
CA ILE A 26 13.39 1.21 18.51
C ILE A 26 13.73 2.22 19.62
N GLU A 27 13.40 3.49 19.43
CA GLU A 27 13.70 4.57 20.37
C GLU A 27 13.01 4.39 21.73
N LYS A 28 11.79 3.91 21.71
CA LYS A 28 11.01 3.63 22.92
C LYS A 28 11.36 2.31 23.58
N GLY A 29 12.29 1.53 23.01
CA GLY A 29 12.70 0.23 23.55
C GLY A 29 11.59 -0.83 23.49
N ILE A 30 10.59 -0.64 22.63
CA ILE A 30 9.51 -1.61 22.38
C ILE A 30 10.12 -2.87 21.78
N ALA A 31 11.07 -2.71 20.85
CA ALA A 31 11.79 -3.80 20.22
C ALA A 31 13.27 -3.46 20.03
N GLU A 32 14.10 -4.49 19.91
CA GLU A 32 15.51 -4.37 19.53
C GLU A 32 15.70 -4.39 18.01
N GLU A 33 14.72 -4.96 17.31
CA GLU A 33 14.66 -4.99 15.85
C GLU A 33 13.21 -4.86 15.38
N VAL A 34 13.00 -4.13 14.28
CA VAL A 34 11.72 -4.04 13.56
C VAL A 34 11.89 -4.67 12.19
N VAL A 35 10.97 -5.57 11.82
CA VAL A 35 10.99 -6.24 10.52
C VAL A 35 9.72 -5.90 9.75
N LEU A 36 9.88 -5.21 8.63
CA LEU A 36 8.79 -4.97 7.68
C LEU A 36 8.52 -6.28 6.92
N ILE A 37 7.36 -6.88 7.13
CA ILE A 37 6.93 -8.09 6.44
C ILE A 37 6.12 -7.67 5.22
N VAL A 38 6.69 -7.83 4.03
CA VAL A 38 6.02 -7.44 2.79
C VAL A 38 5.04 -8.53 2.38
N SER A 39 3.74 -8.21 2.43
CA SER A 39 2.69 -9.15 2.00
C SER A 39 2.64 -9.25 0.47
N PRO A 40 2.70 -10.47 -0.12
CA PRO A 40 2.72 -10.65 -1.56
C PRO A 40 1.43 -10.16 -2.20
N GLN A 41 0.29 -10.54 -1.64
CA GLN A 41 -1.03 -10.17 -2.12
C GLN A 41 -1.95 -9.97 -0.92
N ASN A 42 -2.58 -8.81 -0.84
CA ASN A 42 -3.71 -8.66 0.08
C ASN A 42 -4.91 -9.34 -0.59
N PRO A 43 -5.53 -10.39 0.02
CA PRO A 43 -6.67 -11.08 -0.57
C PRO A 43 -7.88 -10.17 -0.84
N HIS A 44 -7.86 -8.94 -0.28
CA HIS A 44 -8.90 -7.93 -0.46
C HIS A 44 -8.55 -6.84 -1.48
N LYS A 45 -7.40 -6.95 -2.20
CA LYS A 45 -6.94 -5.95 -3.18
C LYS A 45 -6.34 -6.62 -4.41
N GLU A 46 -7.19 -7.04 -5.34
CA GLU A 46 -6.80 -7.19 -6.74
C GLU A 46 -6.93 -5.82 -7.40
N THR A 47 -5.84 -5.09 -7.55
CA THR A 47 -5.86 -3.82 -8.26
C THR A 47 -4.63 -3.69 -9.13
N ILE A 48 -4.81 -3.18 -10.34
CA ILE A 48 -3.78 -2.66 -11.26
C ILE A 48 -2.77 -1.77 -10.51
N GLU A 49 -3.17 -1.19 -9.38
CA GLU A 49 -2.35 -0.32 -8.53
C GLU A 49 -1.30 -1.04 -7.68
N LEU A 50 -1.41 -2.37 -7.48
CA LEU A 50 -0.44 -3.09 -6.65
C LEU A 50 0.84 -3.34 -7.45
N ALA A 51 1.93 -2.67 -7.08
CA ALA A 51 3.24 -2.92 -7.65
C ALA A 51 3.70 -4.37 -7.36
N ALA A 52 4.51 -4.92 -8.27
CA ALA A 52 5.07 -6.26 -8.11
C ALA A 52 5.71 -6.46 -6.72
N GLU A 53 5.57 -7.66 -6.17
CA GLU A 53 6.08 -8.02 -4.83
C GLU A 53 7.55 -7.62 -4.65
N PHE A 54 8.37 -7.93 -5.65
CA PHE A 54 9.79 -7.62 -5.62
C PHE A 54 10.06 -6.11 -5.61
N ALA A 55 9.30 -5.32 -6.37
CA ALA A 55 9.44 -3.86 -6.36
C ALA A 55 9.10 -3.27 -4.99
N ARG A 56 8.04 -3.78 -4.33
CA ARG A 56 7.65 -3.36 -2.98
C ARG A 56 8.68 -3.75 -1.93
N TYR A 57 9.23 -4.97 -2.04
CA TYR A 57 10.34 -5.41 -1.21
C TYR A 57 11.57 -4.52 -1.39
N GLN A 58 11.96 -4.21 -2.63
CA GLN A 58 13.11 -3.37 -2.92
C GLN A 58 12.93 -1.96 -2.36
N MET A 59 11.76 -1.35 -2.53
CA MET A 59 11.45 -0.05 -1.92
C MET A 59 11.56 -0.09 -0.38
N CYS A 60 11.09 -1.16 0.26
CA CYS A 60 11.25 -1.34 1.71
C CYS A 60 12.71 -1.48 2.10
N SER A 61 13.52 -2.22 1.32
CA SER A 61 14.95 -2.38 1.55
C SER A 61 15.69 -1.04 1.52
N GLU A 62 15.44 -0.23 0.48
CA GLU A 62 16.00 1.12 0.35
C GLU A 62 15.58 2.02 1.52
N ALA A 63 14.31 1.97 1.90
CA ALA A 63 13.80 2.74 3.02
C ALA A 63 14.45 2.34 4.36
N CYS A 64 14.63 1.04 4.61
CA CYS A 64 15.30 0.54 5.81
C CYS A 64 16.76 0.99 5.87
N GLN A 65 17.50 0.93 4.74
CA GLN A 65 18.89 1.33 4.67
C GLN A 65 19.10 2.83 4.91
N THR A 66 18.12 3.66 4.56
CA THR A 66 18.16 5.12 4.74
C THR A 66 17.55 5.60 6.06
N SER A 67 17.05 4.66 6.90
CA SER A 67 16.53 4.96 8.23
C SER A 67 17.63 5.36 9.21
N ARG A 68 17.28 5.95 10.35
CA ARG A 68 18.23 6.27 11.44
C ARG A 68 18.82 5.01 12.10
N TYR A 69 18.19 3.84 11.90
CA TYR A 69 18.59 2.56 12.50
C TYR A 69 18.69 1.45 11.44
N PRO A 70 19.58 1.58 10.43
CA PRO A 70 19.65 0.63 9.31
C PRO A 70 20.02 -0.80 9.75
N ASP A 71 20.73 -0.93 10.89
CA ASP A 71 21.08 -2.24 11.45
C ASP A 71 19.96 -2.89 12.25
N LYS A 72 18.91 -2.13 12.62
CA LYS A 72 17.80 -2.61 13.46
C LYS A 72 16.46 -2.63 12.72
N ILE A 73 16.32 -1.92 11.62
CA ILE A 73 15.10 -1.93 10.80
C ILE A 73 15.39 -2.72 9.54
N LYS A 74 14.69 -3.84 9.38
CA LYS A 74 14.91 -4.81 8.32
C LYS A 74 13.63 -5.00 7.48
N VAL A 75 13.78 -5.62 6.33
CA VAL A 75 12.69 -6.08 5.49
C VAL A 75 12.76 -7.59 5.31
N SER A 76 11.60 -8.24 5.24
CA SER A 76 11.51 -9.68 4.99
C SER A 76 10.50 -9.98 3.88
N ALA A 77 10.90 -10.90 3.00
CA ALA A 77 10.07 -11.49 1.95
C ALA A 77 9.53 -12.88 2.36
N VAL A 78 9.48 -13.19 3.66
CA VAL A 78 9.10 -14.52 4.15
C VAL A 78 7.75 -14.97 3.61
N GLU A 79 6.77 -14.05 3.50
CA GLU A 79 5.45 -14.38 2.95
C GLU A 79 5.46 -14.74 1.46
N PHE A 80 6.53 -14.41 0.71
CA PHE A 80 6.65 -14.82 -0.70
C PHE A 80 6.88 -16.32 -0.85
N THR A 81 7.41 -16.97 0.18
CA THR A 81 7.72 -18.40 0.21
C THR A 81 6.66 -19.24 0.91
N LEU A 82 5.71 -18.61 1.60
CA LEU A 82 4.64 -19.29 2.31
C LEU A 82 3.42 -19.53 1.40
N PRO A 83 2.57 -20.54 1.75
CA PRO A 83 1.34 -20.81 0.99
C PRO A 83 0.42 -19.59 0.92
N ARG A 84 -0.17 -19.38 -0.26
CA ARG A 84 -1.18 -18.34 -0.49
C ARG A 84 -2.59 -18.87 -0.29
N PRO A 85 -3.53 -18.03 0.20
CA PRO A 85 -3.36 -16.63 0.58
C PRO A 85 -2.54 -16.46 1.87
N SER A 86 -1.77 -15.35 1.94
CA SER A 86 -0.93 -15.06 3.10
C SER A 86 -1.79 -14.67 4.30
N TYR A 87 -1.75 -15.49 5.33
CA TYR A 87 -2.39 -15.18 6.62
C TYR A 87 -1.31 -14.92 7.67
N THR A 88 -1.47 -13.86 8.44
CA THR A 88 -0.52 -13.45 9.49
C THR A 88 -0.18 -14.60 10.45
N ILE A 89 -1.17 -15.40 10.84
CA ILE A 89 -0.93 -16.56 11.73
C ILE A 89 0.05 -17.57 11.14
N ASN A 90 0.02 -17.80 9.82
CA ASN A 90 0.93 -18.73 9.18
C ASN A 90 2.38 -18.22 9.24
N THR A 91 2.57 -16.92 9.03
CA THR A 91 3.87 -16.26 9.14
C THR A 91 4.39 -16.30 10.57
N LEU A 92 3.54 -16.01 11.55
CA LEU A 92 3.88 -16.07 12.96
C LEU A 92 4.29 -17.48 13.40
N ASN A 93 3.53 -18.53 13.00
CA ASN A 93 3.86 -19.90 13.28
C ASN A 93 5.23 -20.27 12.68
N PHE A 94 5.45 -19.96 11.40
CA PHE A 94 6.72 -20.21 10.73
C PHE A 94 7.90 -19.55 11.45
N LEU A 95 7.76 -18.27 11.82
CA LEU A 95 8.82 -17.55 12.52
C LEU A 95 9.07 -18.10 13.92
N SER A 96 8.02 -18.47 14.65
CA SER A 96 8.14 -19.04 16.00
C SER A 96 8.75 -20.43 15.98
N GLU A 97 8.41 -21.27 15.01
CA GLU A 97 8.99 -22.61 14.85
C GLU A 97 10.49 -22.57 14.50
N ASN A 98 10.92 -21.58 13.70
CA ASN A 98 12.30 -21.51 13.22
C ASN A 98 13.22 -20.65 14.09
N PHE A 99 12.68 -19.66 14.81
CA PHE A 99 13.48 -18.66 15.53
C PHE A 99 13.02 -18.42 16.97
N GLY A 100 11.93 -19.06 17.43
CA GLY A 100 11.32 -18.81 18.73
C GLY A 100 12.24 -19.08 19.93
N ASP A 101 13.26 -19.92 19.77
CA ASP A 101 14.25 -20.17 20.82
C ASP A 101 15.15 -18.95 21.11
N THR A 102 15.36 -18.08 20.12
CA THR A 102 16.29 -16.94 20.19
C THR A 102 15.59 -15.59 20.12
N MET A 103 14.39 -15.54 19.55
CA MET A 103 13.62 -14.31 19.30
C MET A 103 12.23 -14.39 19.91
N SER A 104 11.74 -13.28 20.43
CA SER A 104 10.35 -13.07 20.82
C SER A 104 9.68 -12.11 19.86
N PHE A 105 8.54 -12.50 19.32
CA PHE A 105 7.83 -11.73 18.29
C PHE A 105 6.66 -10.94 18.88
N SER A 106 6.48 -9.73 18.40
CA SER A 106 5.31 -8.88 18.62
C SER A 106 4.85 -8.26 17.31
N ILE A 107 3.66 -7.68 17.27
CA ILE A 107 3.05 -7.16 16.05
C ILE A 107 2.83 -5.66 16.18
N LEU A 108 3.14 -4.91 15.13
CA LEU A 108 2.76 -3.51 14.96
C LEU A 108 1.66 -3.39 13.90
N MET A 109 0.56 -2.72 14.25
CA MET A 109 -0.52 -2.44 13.30
C MET A 109 -1.19 -1.10 13.59
N GLY A 110 -1.89 -0.56 12.59
CA GLY A 110 -2.70 0.64 12.77
C GLY A 110 -4.07 0.35 13.38
N ALA A 111 -4.67 1.37 14.00
CA ALA A 111 -6.02 1.27 14.58
C ALA A 111 -7.09 0.90 13.52
N ASP A 112 -6.87 1.21 12.25
CA ASP A 112 -7.70 0.78 11.13
C ASP A 112 -7.70 -0.75 10.90
N ASN A 113 -6.60 -1.42 11.24
CA ASN A 113 -6.50 -2.89 11.18
C ASN A 113 -7.11 -3.56 12.42
N ILE A 114 -6.94 -2.97 13.61
CA ILE A 114 -7.49 -3.55 14.84
C ILE A 114 -9.03 -3.58 14.81
N GLU A 115 -9.67 -2.61 14.18
CA GLU A 115 -11.13 -2.57 14.04
C GLU A 115 -11.69 -3.83 13.34
N ARG A 116 -10.92 -4.41 12.41
CA ARG A 116 -11.28 -5.61 11.64
C ARG A 116 -10.49 -6.85 12.04
N PHE A 117 -9.76 -6.80 13.14
CA PHE A 117 -8.84 -7.85 13.55
C PHE A 117 -9.55 -9.17 13.84
N ASP A 118 -10.79 -9.14 14.30
CA ASP A 118 -11.62 -10.34 14.50
C ASP A 118 -12.00 -11.10 13.21
N SER A 119 -11.83 -10.47 12.05
CA SER A 119 -11.98 -11.15 10.74
C SER A 119 -10.70 -11.87 10.29
N TRP A 120 -9.57 -11.70 11.01
CA TRP A 120 -8.33 -12.36 10.66
C TRP A 120 -8.37 -13.83 11.05
N LYS A 121 -7.77 -14.67 10.20
CA LYS A 121 -7.69 -16.10 10.48
C LYS A 121 -7.01 -16.35 11.83
N GLU A 122 -7.69 -17.11 12.70
CA GLU A 122 -7.22 -17.47 14.03
C GLU A 122 -6.77 -16.26 14.90
N TYR A 123 -7.47 -15.14 14.76
CA TYR A 123 -7.12 -13.88 15.45
C TYR A 123 -6.97 -14.05 16.98
N GLN A 124 -7.74 -14.93 17.59
CA GLN A 124 -7.63 -15.21 19.03
C GLN A 124 -6.28 -15.81 19.39
N LYS A 125 -5.78 -16.77 18.59
CA LYS A 125 -4.43 -17.30 18.79
C LYS A 125 -3.36 -16.24 18.67
N ILE A 126 -3.52 -15.31 17.71
CA ILE A 126 -2.60 -14.18 17.57
C ILE A 126 -2.66 -13.34 18.84
N LEU A 127 -3.85 -12.96 19.28
CA LEU A 127 -4.08 -12.10 20.44
C LEU A 127 -3.58 -12.71 21.76
N ASP A 128 -3.66 -14.04 21.90
CA ASP A 128 -3.28 -14.74 23.13
C ASP A 128 -1.77 -15.03 23.21
N ASN A 129 -1.09 -15.13 22.06
CA ASN A 129 0.31 -15.56 22.02
C ASN A 129 1.31 -14.45 21.66
N TYR A 130 0.86 -13.33 21.08
CA TYR A 130 1.76 -12.28 20.60
C TYR A 130 1.33 -10.92 21.14
N PRO A 131 2.22 -10.15 21.76
CA PRO A 131 1.95 -8.75 22.10
C PRO A 131 1.62 -7.97 20.82
N ILE A 132 0.55 -7.17 20.87
CA ILE A 132 0.12 -6.33 19.75
C ILE A 132 0.24 -4.87 20.17
N TYR A 133 1.00 -4.10 19.40
CA TYR A 133 1.15 -2.67 19.51
C TYR A 133 0.35 -1.97 18.43
N VAL A 134 -0.50 -1.03 18.81
CA VAL A 134 -1.41 -0.35 17.90
C VAL A 134 -1.10 1.14 17.87
N TYR A 135 -0.70 1.65 16.71
CA TYR A 135 -0.55 3.09 16.54
C TYR A 135 -1.89 3.73 16.14
N PRO A 136 -2.18 4.94 16.65
CA PRO A 136 -3.46 5.59 16.42
C PRO A 136 -3.65 6.00 14.95
N ARG A 137 -4.88 5.95 14.50
CA ARG A 137 -5.35 6.44 13.20
C ARG A 137 -6.59 7.30 13.41
N LYS A 138 -6.68 8.44 12.72
CA LYS A 138 -7.83 9.34 12.83
C LYS A 138 -9.14 8.62 12.46
N GLY A 139 -10.10 8.66 13.37
CA GLY A 139 -11.41 8.05 13.17
C GLY A 139 -11.53 6.58 13.57
N TYR A 140 -10.47 5.97 14.10
CA TYR A 140 -10.46 4.58 14.56
C TYR A 140 -10.17 4.50 16.06
N SER A 141 -10.68 3.46 16.72
CA SER A 141 -10.47 3.16 18.13
C SER A 141 -10.09 1.70 18.32
N LEU A 142 -9.62 1.35 19.53
CA LEU A 142 -9.30 -0.05 19.86
C LEU A 142 -10.57 -0.91 20.04
N GLY A 143 -11.72 -0.28 20.32
CA GLY A 143 -13.01 -0.95 20.48
C GLY A 143 -12.93 -2.09 21.49
N LYS A 144 -13.40 -3.28 21.12
CA LYS A 144 -13.42 -4.48 21.99
C LYS A 144 -12.04 -5.04 22.36
N PHE A 145 -10.96 -4.53 21.76
CA PHE A 145 -9.60 -4.95 22.05
C PHE A 145 -8.89 -4.06 23.05
N GLU A 146 -9.58 -3.03 23.56
CA GLU A 146 -9.07 -2.19 24.65
C GLU A 146 -8.68 -3.05 25.87
N GLY A 147 -7.49 -2.78 26.43
CA GLY A 147 -6.90 -3.59 27.50
C GLY A 147 -6.31 -4.95 27.09
N ARG A 148 -6.48 -5.38 25.82
CA ARG A 148 -5.90 -6.60 25.27
C ARG A 148 -4.68 -6.32 24.38
N VAL A 149 -4.54 -5.10 23.90
CA VAL A 149 -3.46 -4.61 23.05
C VAL A 149 -2.84 -3.37 23.69
N THR A 150 -1.63 -3.01 23.27
CA THR A 150 -0.94 -1.80 23.77
C THR A 150 -1.10 -0.67 22.75
N GLU A 151 -1.80 0.39 23.11
CA GLU A 151 -1.89 1.58 22.27
C GLU A 151 -0.63 2.43 22.39
N LEU A 152 -0.09 2.84 21.26
CA LEU A 152 1.08 3.72 21.15
C LEU A 152 0.62 5.18 21.02
N THR A 153 0.06 5.73 22.09
CA THR A 153 -0.55 7.08 22.09
C THR A 153 0.39 8.20 21.67
N ASP A 154 1.70 8.04 21.96
CA ASP A 154 2.75 9.01 21.63
C ASP A 154 3.41 8.74 20.27
N ALA A 155 2.92 7.76 19.52
CA ALA A 155 3.50 7.44 18.22
C ALA A 155 3.31 8.60 17.23
N PRO A 156 4.28 8.87 16.37
CA PRO A 156 4.18 9.95 15.41
C PRO A 156 3.02 9.71 14.43
N LEU A 157 2.17 10.72 14.29
CA LEU A 157 1.04 10.69 13.35
C LEU A 157 1.47 11.32 12.02
N PHE A 158 1.29 10.58 10.95
CA PHE A 158 1.53 11.07 9.61
C PHE A 158 0.22 11.08 8.83
N ASN A 159 -0.08 12.21 8.22
CA ASN A 159 -1.21 12.33 7.29
C ASN A 159 -0.76 11.95 5.87
N ILE A 160 -0.16 10.76 5.73
CA ILE A 160 0.36 10.23 4.48
C ILE A 160 -0.29 8.87 4.25
N SER A 161 -0.81 8.65 3.06
CA SER A 161 -1.32 7.35 2.63
C SER A 161 -0.64 6.89 1.34
N ALA A 162 -0.48 5.58 1.19
CA ALA A 162 0.06 4.99 -0.04
C ALA A 162 -0.80 5.34 -1.27
N THR A 163 -2.12 5.46 -1.11
CA THR A 163 -3.03 5.88 -2.18
C THR A 163 -2.76 7.32 -2.62
N GLU A 164 -2.55 8.23 -1.68
CA GLU A 164 -2.21 9.61 -1.97
C GLU A 164 -0.88 9.72 -2.73
N ILE A 165 0.14 8.95 -2.31
CA ILE A 165 1.44 8.91 -2.99
C ILE A 165 1.27 8.44 -4.45
N ARG A 166 0.55 7.35 -4.67
CA ARG A 166 0.31 6.85 -6.03
C ARG A 166 -0.44 7.87 -6.89
N GLY A 167 -1.44 8.54 -6.31
CA GLY A 167 -2.16 9.62 -6.96
C GLY A 167 -1.25 10.80 -7.32
N ALA A 168 -0.36 11.22 -6.43
CA ALA A 168 0.60 12.29 -6.68
C ALA A 168 1.57 11.91 -7.83
N VAL A 169 2.11 10.68 -7.82
CA VAL A 169 2.95 10.19 -8.92
C VAL A 169 2.22 10.23 -10.26
N ALA A 170 0.99 9.76 -10.29
CA ALA A 170 0.17 9.76 -11.50
C ALA A 170 -0.11 11.17 -12.03
N ARG A 171 -0.26 12.15 -11.12
CA ARG A 171 -0.42 13.58 -11.47
C ARG A 171 0.90 14.30 -11.71
N ARG A 172 2.05 13.62 -11.61
CA ARG A 172 3.40 14.19 -11.70
C ARG A 172 3.68 15.23 -10.62
N GLU A 173 3.07 15.11 -9.47
CA GLU A 173 3.30 15.96 -8.30
C GLU A 173 4.51 15.46 -7.50
N PRO A 174 5.22 16.34 -6.78
CA PRO A 174 6.33 15.94 -5.92
C PRO A 174 5.88 15.01 -4.80
N ILE A 175 6.69 13.98 -4.51
CA ILE A 175 6.47 13.03 -3.41
C ILE A 175 7.63 13.02 -2.40
N THR A 176 8.51 14.01 -2.47
CA THR A 176 9.77 14.07 -1.70
C THR A 176 9.56 14.13 -0.20
N ASP A 177 8.45 14.70 0.26
CA ASP A 177 8.09 14.79 1.68
C ASP A 177 7.25 13.61 2.16
N MET A 178 6.86 12.72 1.26
CA MET A 178 5.98 11.59 1.55
C MET A 178 6.74 10.28 1.68
N VAL A 179 7.80 10.10 0.90
CA VAL A 179 8.62 8.88 0.87
C VAL A 179 10.10 9.20 1.04
N PRO A 180 10.92 8.25 1.56
CA PRO A 180 12.37 8.42 1.56
C PRO A 180 12.92 8.71 0.16
N PRO A 181 13.99 9.53 0.02
CA PRO A 181 14.53 9.89 -1.29
C PRO A 181 14.89 8.71 -2.20
N ALA A 182 15.42 7.63 -1.63
CA ALA A 182 15.75 6.41 -2.36
C ALA A 182 14.48 5.73 -2.93
N VAL A 183 13.38 5.74 -2.18
CA VAL A 183 12.08 5.23 -2.64
C VAL A 183 11.52 6.10 -3.75
N ALA A 184 11.62 7.44 -3.63
CA ALA A 184 11.19 8.34 -4.70
C ALA A 184 11.99 8.11 -6.00
N ALA A 185 13.30 7.90 -5.89
CA ALA A 185 14.16 7.56 -7.02
C ALA A 185 13.74 6.23 -7.65
N TYR A 186 13.51 5.18 -6.83
CA TYR A 186 13.07 3.88 -7.32
C TYR A 186 11.73 3.96 -8.07
N ILE A 187 10.76 4.68 -7.53
CA ILE A 187 9.44 4.89 -8.17
C ILE A 187 9.60 5.54 -9.54
N ARG A 188 10.40 6.60 -9.63
CA ARG A 188 10.67 7.33 -10.88
C ARG A 188 11.38 6.45 -11.91
N ASP A 189 12.47 5.78 -11.50
CA ASP A 189 13.37 5.04 -12.41
C ASP A 189 12.69 3.77 -12.95
N ASN A 190 11.69 3.24 -12.23
CA ASN A 190 10.87 2.09 -12.65
C ASN A 190 9.49 2.49 -13.18
N ASN A 191 9.20 3.77 -13.36
CA ASN A 191 7.92 4.30 -13.84
C ASN A 191 6.69 3.78 -13.07
N LEU A 192 6.84 3.44 -11.79
CA LEU A 192 5.73 2.91 -10.99
C LEU A 192 4.62 3.96 -10.87
N TRP A 193 3.37 3.50 -11.00
CA TRP A 193 2.14 4.33 -10.89
C TRP A 193 2.12 5.58 -11.78
N SER A 194 2.91 5.60 -12.84
CA SER A 194 2.84 6.69 -13.81
C SER A 194 1.57 6.57 -14.66
N ALA A 195 1.06 7.70 -15.16
CA ALA A 195 -0.06 7.69 -16.10
C ALA A 195 0.22 6.80 -17.31
N ALA A 196 1.46 6.80 -17.81
CA ALA A 196 1.88 5.95 -18.94
C ALA A 196 1.75 4.45 -18.63
N LEU A 197 2.07 4.03 -17.39
CA LEU A 197 1.90 2.64 -16.96
C LEU A 197 0.42 2.24 -16.93
N TYR A 198 -0.44 3.07 -16.33
CA TYR A 198 -1.89 2.79 -16.29
C TYR A 198 -2.50 2.72 -17.68
N ILE A 199 -2.16 3.67 -18.56
CA ILE A 199 -2.62 3.66 -19.96
C ILE A 199 -2.17 2.38 -20.68
N ALA A 200 -0.94 1.92 -20.47
CA ALA A 200 -0.44 0.70 -21.09
C ALA A 200 -1.20 -0.55 -20.61
N LEU A 201 -1.43 -0.68 -19.29
CA LEU A 201 -2.16 -1.81 -18.70
C LEU A 201 -3.63 -1.84 -19.16
N LEU A 202 -4.31 -0.69 -19.15
CA LEU A 202 -5.68 -0.58 -19.64
C LEU A 202 -5.79 -0.84 -21.14
N THR A 203 -4.77 -0.45 -21.91
CA THR A 203 -4.71 -0.78 -23.34
C THR A 203 -4.62 -2.28 -23.57
N GLN A 204 -3.76 -2.99 -22.82
CA GLN A 204 -3.66 -4.45 -22.88
C GLN A 204 -4.99 -5.13 -22.47
N GLN A 205 -5.68 -4.61 -21.45
CA GLN A 205 -6.99 -5.11 -21.04
C GLN A 205 -8.03 -4.92 -22.17
N LEU A 206 -8.02 -3.77 -22.83
CA LEU A 206 -8.92 -3.47 -23.94
C LEU A 206 -8.61 -4.27 -25.21
N GLU A 207 -7.38 -4.76 -25.41
CA GLU A 207 -7.07 -5.73 -26.47
C GLU A 207 -7.81 -7.05 -26.26
N GLN A 208 -8.02 -7.47 -25.01
CA GLN A 208 -8.74 -8.69 -24.65
C GLN A 208 -10.27 -8.47 -24.61
N ASN A 209 -10.71 -7.30 -24.14
CA ASN A 209 -12.11 -6.92 -24.06
C ASN A 209 -12.32 -5.48 -24.56
N PRO A 210 -12.46 -5.27 -25.90
CA PRO A 210 -12.54 -3.93 -26.49
C PRO A 210 -13.75 -3.08 -26.03
N ASN A 211 -14.79 -3.73 -25.53
CA ASN A 211 -16.02 -3.07 -25.10
C ASN A 211 -16.17 -2.94 -23.57
N SER A 212 -15.08 -3.08 -22.82
CA SER A 212 -15.08 -2.82 -21.38
C SER A 212 -15.31 -1.34 -21.11
N VAL A 213 -16.52 -0.97 -20.73
CA VAL A 213 -16.90 0.41 -20.36
C VAL A 213 -15.99 0.92 -19.23
N GLU A 214 -15.74 0.11 -18.22
CA GLU A 214 -14.88 0.45 -17.09
C GLU A 214 -13.46 0.78 -17.55
N ALA A 215 -12.82 -0.08 -18.34
CA ALA A 215 -11.47 0.13 -18.82
C ALA A 215 -11.36 1.34 -19.78
N LEU A 216 -12.38 1.58 -20.60
CA LEU A 216 -12.45 2.75 -21.48
C LEU A 216 -12.59 4.06 -20.67
N LEU A 217 -13.47 4.08 -19.66
CA LEU A 217 -13.63 5.23 -18.77
C LEU A 217 -12.32 5.56 -18.06
N GLU A 218 -11.69 4.54 -17.50
CA GLU A 218 -10.45 4.72 -16.75
C GLU A 218 -9.31 5.18 -17.66
N ARG A 219 -9.10 4.56 -18.85
CA ARG A 219 -8.07 4.97 -19.80
C ARG A 219 -8.32 6.37 -20.36
N GLY A 220 -9.55 6.68 -20.72
CA GLY A 220 -9.97 8.01 -21.15
C GLY A 220 -9.68 9.07 -20.09
N THR A 221 -9.95 8.77 -18.80
CA THR A 221 -9.63 9.64 -17.68
C THR A 221 -8.12 9.87 -17.54
N TRP A 222 -7.27 8.84 -17.70
CA TRP A 222 -5.82 9.00 -17.70
C TRP A 222 -5.33 9.85 -18.88
N TYR A 223 -5.87 9.67 -20.08
CA TYR A 223 -5.57 10.51 -21.24
C TYR A 223 -6.00 11.98 -20.98
N PHE A 224 -7.19 12.20 -20.42
CA PHE A 224 -7.65 13.55 -20.06
C PHE A 224 -6.72 14.24 -19.07
N ARG A 225 -6.36 13.58 -17.97
CA ARG A 225 -5.40 14.08 -16.96
C ARG A 225 -4.02 14.36 -17.54
N SER A 226 -3.61 13.60 -18.54
CA SER A 226 -2.35 13.80 -19.28
C SER A 226 -2.45 14.85 -20.38
N LYS A 227 -3.61 15.53 -20.53
CA LYS A 227 -3.91 16.50 -21.58
C LYS A 227 -3.86 15.93 -23.01
N GLU A 228 -3.97 14.61 -23.15
CA GLU A 228 -4.08 13.91 -24.42
C GLU A 228 -5.55 13.86 -24.89
N TYR A 229 -6.16 15.05 -25.03
CA TYR A 229 -7.61 15.21 -25.22
C TYR A 229 -8.18 14.46 -26.40
N ALA A 230 -7.44 14.33 -27.51
CA ALA A 230 -7.90 13.58 -28.68
C ALA A 230 -8.11 12.08 -28.37
N LYS A 231 -7.20 11.47 -27.59
CA LYS A 231 -7.30 10.08 -27.18
C LYS A 231 -8.38 9.89 -26.12
N ALA A 232 -8.47 10.80 -25.16
CA ALA A 232 -9.54 10.81 -24.15
C ALA A 232 -10.92 10.84 -24.81
N ARG A 233 -11.10 11.76 -25.80
CA ARG A 233 -12.35 11.89 -26.56
C ARG A 233 -12.73 10.59 -27.31
N ALA A 234 -11.74 9.88 -27.85
CA ALA A 234 -12.00 8.62 -28.54
C ALA A 234 -12.55 7.55 -27.57
N ASP A 235 -11.93 7.41 -26.39
CA ASP A 235 -12.38 6.44 -25.38
C ASP A 235 -13.78 6.77 -24.85
N PHE A 236 -14.03 8.03 -24.47
CA PHE A 236 -15.37 8.43 -23.98
C PHE A 236 -16.47 8.33 -25.03
N ARG A 237 -16.18 8.61 -26.30
CA ARG A 237 -17.15 8.36 -27.37
C ARG A 237 -17.45 6.88 -27.55
N GLN A 238 -16.45 6.03 -27.40
CA GLN A 238 -16.66 4.59 -27.44
C GLN A 238 -17.53 4.14 -26.25
N VAL A 239 -17.31 4.68 -25.04
CA VAL A 239 -18.20 4.44 -23.90
C VAL A 239 -19.65 4.79 -24.25
N LEU A 240 -19.91 5.98 -24.79
CA LEU A 240 -21.26 6.40 -25.14
C LEU A 240 -21.88 5.61 -26.30
N SER A 241 -21.07 4.98 -27.16
CA SER A 241 -21.55 4.06 -28.18
C SER A 241 -22.04 2.73 -27.60
N ILE A 242 -21.53 2.33 -26.42
CA ILE A 242 -21.90 1.09 -25.72
C ILE A 242 -23.02 1.38 -24.70
N ASP A 243 -22.88 2.46 -23.93
CA ASP A 243 -23.83 2.95 -22.93
C ASP A 243 -24.10 4.43 -23.17
N SER A 244 -25.13 4.72 -23.96
CA SER A 244 -25.50 6.11 -24.30
C SER A 244 -26.00 6.95 -23.12
N SER A 245 -26.25 6.32 -21.96
CA SER A 245 -26.72 6.98 -20.74
C SER A 245 -25.58 7.31 -19.77
N ASN A 246 -24.34 7.01 -20.12
CA ASN A 246 -23.18 7.21 -19.23
C ASN A 246 -22.89 8.70 -19.02
N SER A 247 -23.34 9.21 -17.88
CA SER A 247 -23.24 10.63 -17.55
C SER A 247 -21.80 11.08 -17.31
N GLU A 248 -20.92 10.22 -16.81
CA GLU A 248 -19.50 10.55 -16.58
C GLU A 248 -18.77 10.81 -17.90
N ALA A 249 -18.94 9.90 -18.87
CA ALA A 249 -18.34 10.06 -20.19
C ALA A 249 -18.83 11.35 -20.88
N GLN A 250 -20.12 11.65 -20.77
CA GLN A 250 -20.70 12.86 -21.37
C GLN A 250 -20.12 14.13 -20.73
N GLN A 251 -20.08 14.22 -19.40
CA GLN A 251 -19.54 15.37 -18.68
C GLN A 251 -18.07 15.65 -19.03
N ILE A 252 -17.24 14.59 -19.17
CA ILE A 252 -15.84 14.79 -19.52
C ILE A 252 -15.70 15.21 -20.99
N LEU A 253 -16.52 14.71 -21.89
CA LEU A 253 -16.53 15.16 -23.28
C LEU A 253 -16.89 16.65 -23.39
N ASP A 254 -17.91 17.09 -22.68
CA ASP A 254 -18.33 18.50 -22.66
C ASP A 254 -17.19 19.37 -22.15
N LEU A 255 -16.50 18.93 -21.07
CA LEU A 255 -15.33 19.63 -20.53
C LEU A 255 -14.14 19.67 -21.51
N ILE A 256 -13.89 18.57 -22.24
CA ILE A 256 -12.84 18.53 -23.28
C ILE A 256 -13.19 19.54 -24.40
N ASP A 257 -14.45 19.62 -24.80
CA ASP A 257 -14.87 20.53 -25.86
C ASP A 257 -14.73 21.98 -25.42
N GLU A 258 -15.05 22.32 -24.17
CA GLU A 258 -14.77 23.64 -23.59
C GLU A 258 -13.28 23.98 -23.59
N LEU A 259 -12.42 23.04 -23.17
CA LEU A 259 -10.95 23.24 -23.05
C LEU A 259 -10.23 23.30 -24.41
N THR A 260 -10.81 22.75 -25.47
CA THR A 260 -10.16 22.67 -26.79
C THR A 260 -10.71 23.67 -27.81
N ASN A 261 -11.78 24.41 -27.49
CA ASN A 261 -12.36 25.44 -28.32
C ASN A 261 -11.85 26.86 -27.98
N GLU A 262 -10.85 26.96 -27.09
CA GLU A 262 -10.05 28.19 -26.88
C GLU A 262 -8.75 28.10 -27.72
#